data_ac93b01201c380b2ec001ce44183385a
#
_entry.id   ac93b01201c380b2ec001ce44183385a
#
_cell.length_a   1.000
_cell.length_b   1.000
_cell.length_c   1.000
_cell.angle_alpha   90.00
_cell.angle_beta   90.00
_cell.angle_gamma   90.00
#
_symmetry.space_group_name_H-M   'P 1'
#
loop_
_entity.id
_entity.type
_entity.pdbx_description
1 polymer ?
#
loop_
_entity_poly.entity_id
_entity_poly.type
_entity_poly.pdbx_seq_one_letter_code
_entity_poly.pdbx_strand_id
1 'polypeptide(L)'
;MKAIILAAGQGSRLGHMTDDRPKCLIEFNGRSLLDRQLDTLDTNGVSEAVVVTGFHDELVNAAIDRRRSAGQGPIVRTVFNPFYKVADNLGSLFLVRDELNGDCLVWNGDTLVSRSLMAKVVSNSGRDGICVTIDRKDSYDEDDMKVVRDIDSGRLRAIGKRLAKGVNAESIGLLAFRGDGGARFADAIEREMRTPEGTTVWYLRVIHYLAQHSEVWTLDISGDEWGEVDFPEDVERAEALVKRWDEAREAKAA
;
A
#
# COMPACT_ATOMS: atom_id res chain seq x y z
N MET A 1 -0.78 -1.81 -16.35
CA MET A 1 -1.09 -1.33 -14.98
C MET A 1 0.20 -0.90 -14.32
N LYS A 2 0.19 0.17 -13.53
CA LYS A 2 1.31 0.77 -12.82
C LYS A 2 1.07 0.66 -11.31
N ALA A 3 2.11 0.59 -10.48
CA ALA A 3 1.97 0.67 -9.03
C ALA A 3 2.67 1.91 -8.47
N ILE A 4 2.09 2.51 -7.42
CA ILE A 4 2.69 3.56 -6.60
C ILE A 4 2.92 2.96 -5.22
N ILE A 5 4.18 2.93 -4.75
CA ILE A 5 4.55 2.42 -3.42
C ILE A 5 4.94 3.61 -2.54
N LEU A 6 4.28 3.73 -1.38
CA LEU A 6 4.53 4.81 -0.42
C LEU A 6 5.60 4.38 0.59
N ALA A 7 6.85 4.67 0.31
CA ALA A 7 8.02 4.23 1.07
C ALA A 7 8.84 5.39 1.66
N ALA A 8 8.23 6.57 1.87
CA ALA A 8 8.95 7.76 2.33
C ALA A 8 9.19 7.79 3.84
N GLY A 9 8.43 7.03 4.63
CA GLY A 9 8.48 7.06 6.09
C GLY A 9 9.69 6.35 6.68
N GLN A 10 10.14 6.83 7.85
CA GLN A 10 11.21 6.21 8.63
C GLN A 10 10.76 4.87 9.24
N GLY A 11 9.53 4.79 9.79
CA GLY A 11 9.08 3.66 10.59
C GLY A 11 9.62 3.70 12.02
N SER A 12 9.63 4.87 12.64
CA SER A 12 10.25 5.12 13.96
C SER A 12 9.73 4.22 15.10
N ARG A 13 8.52 3.66 14.97
CA ARG A 13 7.96 2.68 15.93
C ARG A 13 8.73 1.36 15.99
N LEU A 14 9.51 1.04 14.99
CA LEU A 14 10.39 -0.15 14.93
C LEU A 14 11.72 0.04 15.68
N GLY A 15 11.94 1.22 16.29
CA GLY A 15 13.12 1.52 17.11
C GLY A 15 14.42 1.38 16.32
N HIS A 16 15.40 0.73 16.91
CA HIS A 16 16.75 0.59 16.35
C HIS A 16 16.83 -0.08 14.97
N MET A 17 15.78 -0.80 14.55
CA MET A 17 15.75 -1.44 13.23
C MET A 17 15.68 -0.43 12.07
N THR A 18 15.28 0.81 12.37
CA THR A 18 15.10 1.89 11.39
C THR A 18 15.92 3.14 11.72
N ASP A 19 16.97 3.02 12.55
CA ASP A 19 17.85 4.13 12.85
C ASP A 19 18.72 4.52 11.65
N ASP A 20 19.20 3.52 10.91
CA ASP A 20 20.16 3.65 9.80
C ASP A 20 19.58 3.28 8.42
N ARG A 21 18.32 2.87 8.36
CA ARG A 21 17.65 2.44 7.12
C ARG A 21 16.15 2.69 7.16
N PRO A 22 15.49 2.94 6.01
CA PRO A 22 14.04 3.07 5.96
C PRO A 22 13.36 1.71 6.15
N LYS A 23 12.14 1.73 6.72
CA LYS A 23 11.33 0.54 6.99
C LYS A 23 11.21 -0.42 5.80
N CYS A 24 11.04 0.12 4.59
CA CYS A 24 10.90 -0.69 3.37
C CYS A 24 12.16 -1.51 3.01
N LEU A 25 13.31 -1.23 3.64
CA LEU A 25 14.56 -1.98 3.47
C LEU A 25 14.86 -2.95 4.61
N ILE A 26 13.94 -3.14 5.57
CA ILE A 26 14.04 -4.25 6.53
C ILE A 26 13.94 -5.56 5.75
N GLU A 27 14.84 -6.48 6.06
CA GLU A 27 14.93 -7.78 5.40
C GLU A 27 14.13 -8.84 6.15
N PHE A 28 13.43 -9.68 5.39
CA PHE A 28 12.70 -10.85 5.83
C PHE A 28 13.15 -12.04 4.99
N ASN A 29 13.70 -13.08 5.62
CA ASN A 29 14.27 -14.23 4.93
C ASN A 29 15.21 -13.81 3.78
N GLY A 30 16.16 -12.89 4.09
CA GLY A 30 17.21 -12.43 3.17
C GLY A 30 16.77 -11.52 2.02
N ARG A 31 15.53 -10.98 2.05
CA ARG A 31 15.03 -10.04 1.04
C ARG A 31 14.30 -8.87 1.71
N SER A 32 14.56 -7.65 1.24
CA SER A 32 13.88 -6.48 1.77
C SER A 32 12.37 -6.51 1.50
N LEU A 33 11.61 -5.80 2.34
CA LEU A 33 10.18 -5.63 2.15
C LEU A 33 9.88 -5.05 0.75
N LEU A 34 10.63 -4.03 0.34
CA LEU A 34 10.50 -3.43 -0.99
C LEU A 34 10.81 -4.44 -2.11
N ASP A 35 11.85 -5.26 -1.98
CA ASP A 35 12.15 -6.30 -2.97
C ASP A 35 10.99 -7.29 -3.12
N ARG A 36 10.38 -7.68 -2.00
CA ARG A 36 9.22 -8.58 -1.99
C ARG A 36 8.02 -7.95 -2.66
N GLN A 37 7.77 -6.66 -2.40
CA GLN A 37 6.69 -5.92 -3.08
C GLN A 37 6.94 -5.85 -4.59
N LEU A 38 8.13 -5.48 -5.02
CA LEU A 38 8.47 -5.38 -6.43
C LEU A 38 8.38 -6.74 -7.16
N ASP A 39 8.86 -7.82 -6.54
CA ASP A 39 8.71 -9.16 -7.12
C ASP A 39 7.25 -9.61 -7.23
N THR A 40 6.44 -9.23 -6.25
CA THR A 40 5.01 -9.54 -6.25
C THR A 40 4.31 -8.81 -7.39
N LEU A 41 4.68 -7.55 -7.66
CA LEU A 41 4.18 -6.79 -8.81
C LEU A 41 4.61 -7.42 -10.14
N ASP A 42 5.90 -7.70 -10.31
CA ASP A 42 6.45 -8.27 -11.53
C ASP A 42 5.81 -9.62 -11.88
N THR A 43 5.70 -10.49 -10.89
CA THR A 43 5.06 -11.82 -11.04
C THR A 43 3.59 -11.72 -11.49
N ASN A 44 2.92 -10.62 -11.15
CA ASN A 44 1.51 -10.37 -11.48
C ASN A 44 1.34 -9.45 -12.70
N GLY A 45 2.38 -9.24 -13.51
CA GLY A 45 2.31 -8.49 -14.76
C GLY A 45 2.18 -6.98 -14.60
N VAL A 46 2.48 -6.44 -13.41
CA VAL A 46 2.59 -4.99 -13.20
C VAL A 46 4.00 -4.57 -13.60
N SER A 47 4.13 -3.96 -14.77
CA SER A 47 5.41 -3.69 -15.45
C SER A 47 6.14 -2.45 -14.98
N GLU A 48 5.46 -1.54 -14.28
CA GLU A 48 6.01 -0.27 -13.82
C GLU A 48 5.66 0.00 -12.36
N ALA A 49 6.62 0.55 -11.62
CA ALA A 49 6.41 1.03 -10.26
C ALA A 49 7.02 2.42 -10.04
N VAL A 50 6.30 3.26 -9.31
CA VAL A 50 6.78 4.53 -8.77
C VAL A 50 6.92 4.39 -7.27
N VAL A 51 8.14 4.48 -6.76
CA VAL A 51 8.42 4.39 -5.33
C VAL A 51 8.63 5.81 -4.79
N VAL A 52 7.73 6.24 -3.89
CA VAL A 52 7.90 7.53 -3.22
C VAL A 52 8.84 7.34 -2.04
N THR A 53 10.01 7.99 -2.11
CA THR A 53 11.09 7.88 -1.12
C THR A 53 11.14 9.11 -0.22
N GLY A 54 11.86 9.00 0.90
CA GLY A 54 12.03 10.11 1.85
C GLY A 54 13.21 9.87 2.79
N PHE A 55 12.97 9.23 3.93
CA PHE A 55 14.02 8.89 4.88
C PHE A 55 15.05 7.95 4.24
N HIS A 56 16.34 8.33 4.26
CA HIS A 56 17.44 7.59 3.64
C HIS A 56 17.14 7.15 2.20
N ASP A 57 16.67 8.08 1.36
CA ASP A 57 16.30 7.80 -0.02
C ASP A 57 17.47 7.26 -0.85
N GLU A 58 18.71 7.64 -0.52
CA GLU A 58 19.93 7.12 -1.13
C GLU A 58 20.06 5.59 -1.02
N LEU A 59 19.63 5.00 0.10
CA LEU A 59 19.64 3.55 0.29
C LEU A 59 18.57 2.86 -0.55
N VAL A 60 17.39 3.46 -0.66
CA VAL A 60 16.31 2.96 -1.53
C VAL A 60 16.74 3.01 -2.99
N ASN A 61 17.31 4.13 -3.43
CA ASN A 61 17.85 4.29 -4.78
C ASN A 61 18.91 3.23 -5.08
N ALA A 62 19.86 3.01 -4.16
CA ALA A 62 20.89 1.99 -4.31
C ALA A 62 20.30 0.56 -4.41
N ALA A 63 19.23 0.25 -3.66
CA ALA A 63 18.53 -1.04 -3.77
C ALA A 63 17.87 -1.21 -5.15
N ILE A 64 17.20 -0.16 -5.65
CA ILE A 64 16.57 -0.16 -6.96
C ILE A 64 17.60 -0.28 -8.08
N ASP A 65 18.75 0.40 -7.97
CA ASP A 65 19.82 0.30 -8.96
C ASP A 65 20.46 -1.10 -9.01
N ARG A 66 20.59 -1.77 -7.87
CA ARG A 66 21.03 -3.19 -7.84
C ARG A 66 20.03 -4.09 -8.58
N ARG A 67 18.71 -3.92 -8.35
CA ARG A 67 17.67 -4.67 -9.07
C ARG A 67 17.73 -4.42 -10.58
N ARG A 68 17.84 -3.15 -10.99
CA ARG A 68 17.97 -2.77 -12.39
C ARG A 68 19.19 -3.40 -13.05
N SER A 69 20.33 -3.39 -12.38
CA SER A 69 21.58 -4.00 -12.86
C SER A 69 21.50 -5.52 -12.98
N ALA A 70 20.65 -6.16 -12.15
CA ALA A 70 20.37 -7.59 -12.20
C ALA A 70 19.26 -7.97 -13.22
N GLY A 71 18.71 -7.00 -13.95
CA GLY A 71 17.62 -7.22 -14.91
C GLY A 71 16.30 -7.65 -14.26
N GLN A 72 16.08 -7.31 -12.99
CA GLN A 72 14.86 -7.66 -12.25
C GLN A 72 13.78 -6.59 -12.47
N GLY A 73 12.56 -7.04 -12.82
CA GLY A 73 11.40 -6.18 -12.95
C GLY A 73 10.73 -5.85 -11.60
N PRO A 74 9.69 -5.02 -11.62
CA PRO A 74 9.26 -4.14 -12.71
C PRO A 74 10.24 -3.01 -13.02
N ILE A 75 9.97 -2.19 -14.03
CA ILE A 75 10.70 -0.91 -14.25
C ILE A 75 10.35 0.01 -13.09
N VAL A 76 11.36 0.44 -12.33
CA VAL A 76 11.14 1.28 -11.14
C VAL A 76 11.68 2.69 -11.35
N ARG A 77 10.88 3.69 -10.99
CA ARG A 77 11.24 5.09 -10.86
C ARG A 77 11.01 5.55 -9.43
N THR A 78 11.90 6.38 -8.89
CA THR A 78 11.76 6.98 -7.57
C THR A 78 11.32 8.43 -7.66
N VAL A 79 10.56 8.88 -6.66
CA VAL A 79 10.21 10.30 -6.47
C VAL A 79 10.49 10.64 -5.01
N PHE A 80 11.43 11.55 -4.79
CA PHE A 80 11.80 11.99 -3.45
C PHE A 80 10.74 12.94 -2.87
N ASN A 81 10.26 12.62 -1.67
CA ASN A 81 9.40 13.49 -0.88
C ASN A 81 10.23 14.29 0.14
N PRO A 82 10.53 15.57 -0.09
CA PRO A 82 11.31 16.38 0.87
C PRO A 82 10.54 16.71 2.15
N PHE A 83 9.24 16.47 2.16
CA PHE A 83 8.33 16.78 3.28
C PHE A 83 8.04 15.57 4.18
N TYR A 84 8.74 14.45 4.00
CA TYR A 84 8.46 13.17 4.69
C TYR A 84 8.46 13.25 6.23
N LYS A 85 9.12 14.28 6.82
CA LYS A 85 9.14 14.51 8.27
C LYS A 85 7.97 15.36 8.78
N VAL A 86 7.34 16.12 7.90
CA VAL A 86 6.36 17.17 8.27
C VAL A 86 5.01 16.97 7.59
N ALA A 87 4.93 16.08 6.61
CA ALA A 87 3.69 15.73 5.95
C ALA A 87 3.41 14.23 6.08
N ASP A 88 2.14 13.89 6.25
CA ASP A 88 1.68 12.52 6.24
C ASP A 88 1.66 11.94 4.81
N ASN A 89 1.24 10.69 4.64
CA ASN A 89 1.32 9.97 3.37
C ASN A 89 0.47 10.59 2.24
N LEU A 90 -0.50 11.44 2.55
CA LEU A 90 -1.18 12.26 1.53
C LEU A 90 -0.21 13.18 0.80
N GLY A 91 0.77 13.77 1.51
CA GLY A 91 1.83 14.57 0.90
C GLY A 91 2.69 13.77 -0.09
N SER A 92 2.96 12.50 0.22
CA SER A 92 3.66 11.61 -0.72
C SER A 92 2.85 11.37 -1.99
N LEU A 93 1.54 11.12 -1.89
CA LEU A 93 0.67 10.94 -3.05
C LEU A 93 0.47 12.23 -3.85
N PHE A 94 0.44 13.39 -3.20
CA PHE A 94 0.35 14.66 -3.90
C PHE A 94 1.52 14.89 -4.87
N LEU A 95 2.74 14.48 -4.50
CA LEU A 95 3.92 14.60 -5.36
C LEU A 95 3.86 13.72 -6.61
N VAL A 96 3.11 12.63 -6.56
CA VAL A 96 2.98 11.65 -7.65
C VAL A 96 1.55 11.56 -8.18
N ARG A 97 0.69 12.55 -7.91
CA ARG A 97 -0.73 12.49 -8.29
C ARG A 97 -0.95 12.36 -9.80
N ASP A 98 -0.02 12.87 -10.59
CA ASP A 98 -0.07 12.76 -12.06
C ASP A 98 0.14 11.30 -12.53
N GLU A 99 0.66 10.42 -11.66
CA GLU A 99 0.79 8.98 -11.90
C GLU A 99 -0.52 8.21 -11.70
N LEU A 100 -1.51 8.83 -11.07
CA LEU A 100 -2.84 8.27 -10.85
C LEU A 100 -3.73 8.31 -12.10
N ASN A 101 -3.14 8.31 -13.27
CA ASN A 101 -3.85 8.24 -14.54
C ASN A 101 -3.91 6.78 -15.05
N GLY A 102 -5.07 6.38 -15.58
CA GLY A 102 -5.30 5.02 -16.05
C GLY A 102 -5.34 4.00 -14.89
N ASP A 103 -5.18 2.73 -15.24
CA ASP A 103 -5.21 1.65 -14.27
C ASP A 103 -3.95 1.63 -13.42
N CYS A 104 -4.08 1.83 -12.11
CA CYS A 104 -2.96 1.86 -11.19
C CYS A 104 -3.29 1.27 -9.81
N LEU A 105 -2.23 0.93 -9.06
CA LEU A 105 -2.29 0.53 -7.67
C LEU A 105 -1.64 1.61 -6.80
N VAL A 106 -2.18 1.83 -5.60
CA VAL A 106 -1.49 2.52 -4.50
C VAL A 106 -1.27 1.52 -3.39
N TRP A 107 -0.03 1.37 -2.95
CA TRP A 107 0.37 0.36 -1.98
C TRP A 107 1.26 0.96 -0.90
N ASN A 108 0.88 0.76 0.36
CA ASN A 108 1.70 1.17 1.50
C ASN A 108 3.03 0.41 1.51
N GLY A 109 4.11 1.11 1.77
CA GLY A 109 5.46 0.55 1.79
C GLY A 109 5.78 -0.39 2.95
N ASP A 110 4.82 -0.64 3.84
CA ASP A 110 4.90 -1.50 5.02
C ASP A 110 4.05 -2.77 4.93
N THR A 111 3.25 -2.89 3.88
CA THR A 111 2.30 -3.99 3.73
C THR A 111 2.90 -5.10 2.85
N LEU A 112 2.90 -6.32 3.37
CA LEU A 112 3.24 -7.56 2.66
C LEU A 112 1.96 -8.26 2.21
N VAL A 113 1.90 -8.67 0.95
CA VAL A 113 0.81 -9.51 0.44
C VAL A 113 1.37 -10.69 -0.34
N SER A 114 0.66 -11.83 -0.30
CA SER A 114 1.03 -12.99 -1.11
C SER A 114 0.84 -12.71 -2.60
N ARG A 115 1.56 -13.46 -3.46
CA ARG A 115 1.39 -13.35 -4.92
C ARG A 115 -0.02 -13.67 -5.38
N SER A 116 -0.67 -14.63 -4.73
CA SER A 116 -2.06 -15.00 -5.02
C SER A 116 -3.05 -13.89 -4.65
N LEU A 117 -2.83 -13.20 -3.53
CA LEU A 117 -3.63 -12.04 -3.15
C LEU A 117 -3.46 -10.91 -4.17
N MET A 118 -2.22 -10.57 -4.55
CA MET A 118 -1.98 -9.56 -5.58
C MET A 118 -2.62 -9.94 -6.91
N ALA A 119 -2.60 -11.22 -7.30
CA ALA A 119 -3.30 -11.69 -8.50
C ALA A 119 -4.81 -11.38 -8.44
N LYS A 120 -5.46 -11.57 -7.27
CA LYS A 120 -6.86 -11.20 -7.07
C LYS A 120 -7.08 -9.70 -7.23
N VAL A 121 -6.20 -8.86 -6.66
CA VAL A 121 -6.30 -7.39 -6.77
C VAL A 121 -6.13 -6.93 -8.21
N VAL A 122 -5.13 -7.45 -8.93
CA VAL A 122 -4.86 -7.10 -10.32
C VAL A 122 -5.96 -7.58 -11.26
N SER A 123 -6.49 -8.78 -11.05
CA SER A 123 -7.55 -9.36 -11.88
C SER A 123 -8.96 -8.87 -11.55
N ASN A 124 -9.15 -8.15 -10.43
CA ASN A 124 -10.46 -7.63 -10.02
C ASN A 124 -10.91 -6.51 -10.96
N SER A 125 -11.33 -6.89 -12.17
CA SER A 125 -11.80 -5.98 -13.22
C SER A 125 -13.32 -5.74 -13.18
N GLY A 126 -14.01 -6.32 -12.21
CA GLY A 126 -15.48 -6.33 -12.18
C GLY A 126 -16.14 -4.99 -11.86
N ARG A 127 -15.36 -3.96 -11.48
CA ARG A 127 -15.90 -2.64 -11.13
C ARG A 127 -14.87 -1.57 -11.46
N ASP A 128 -15.24 -0.67 -12.34
CA ASP A 128 -14.46 0.54 -12.61
C ASP A 128 -14.44 1.49 -11.39
N GLY A 129 -13.47 2.37 -11.36
CA GLY A 129 -13.33 3.39 -10.34
C GLY A 129 -12.31 3.03 -9.27
N ILE A 130 -12.67 3.17 -8.00
CA ILE A 130 -11.80 3.01 -6.83
C ILE A 130 -12.18 1.77 -6.07
N CYS A 131 -11.22 0.90 -5.79
CA CYS A 131 -11.40 -0.32 -5.01
C CYS A 131 -10.38 -0.38 -3.87
N VAL A 132 -10.87 -0.46 -2.63
CA VAL A 132 -10.07 -0.61 -1.41
C VAL A 132 -9.99 -2.09 -1.06
N THR A 133 -8.79 -2.63 -0.93
CA THR A 133 -8.58 -4.00 -0.45
C THR A 133 -8.79 -4.03 1.07
N ILE A 134 -9.63 -4.95 1.53
CA ILE A 134 -10.04 -5.04 2.93
C ILE A 134 -9.95 -6.47 3.45
N ASP A 135 -9.63 -6.60 4.74
CA ASP A 135 -9.74 -7.85 5.47
C ASP A 135 -10.81 -7.75 6.57
N ARG A 136 -11.32 -8.90 7.02
CA ARG A 136 -12.30 -8.98 8.11
C ARG A 136 -11.74 -9.82 9.23
N LYS A 137 -11.89 -9.33 10.45
CA LYS A 137 -11.53 -10.01 11.68
C LYS A 137 -12.60 -9.82 12.76
N ASP A 138 -12.52 -10.57 13.83
CA ASP A 138 -13.53 -10.57 14.90
C ASP A 138 -13.52 -9.28 15.73
N SER A 139 -12.39 -8.58 15.80
CA SER A 139 -12.25 -7.32 16.54
C SER A 139 -11.26 -6.38 15.85
N TYR A 140 -11.45 -5.08 16.03
CA TYR A 140 -10.63 -4.01 15.45
C TYR A 140 -10.08 -3.14 16.56
N ASP A 141 -8.77 -2.93 16.59
CA ASP A 141 -8.06 -2.10 17.57
C ASP A 141 -7.92 -0.63 17.15
N GLU A 142 -7.17 0.17 17.92
CA GLU A 142 -7.05 1.60 17.67
C GLU A 142 -6.18 1.91 16.46
N ASP A 143 -5.22 1.06 16.11
CA ASP A 143 -4.31 1.26 14.99
C ASP A 143 -4.92 0.82 13.65
N ASP A 144 -5.93 -0.02 13.68
CA ASP A 144 -6.59 -0.49 12.47
C ASP A 144 -7.21 0.65 11.65
N MET A 145 -6.99 0.60 10.35
CA MET A 145 -7.72 1.45 9.42
C MET A 145 -9.12 0.89 9.16
N LYS A 146 -10.01 1.18 10.10
CA LYS A 146 -11.38 0.63 10.16
C LYS A 146 -12.20 1.00 8.95
N VAL A 147 -13.02 0.06 8.51
CA VAL A 147 -13.91 0.19 7.35
C VAL A 147 -15.34 -0.16 7.74
N VAL A 148 -16.28 0.65 7.25
CA VAL A 148 -17.71 0.32 7.17
C VAL A 148 -18.03 0.09 5.71
N ARG A 149 -18.39 -1.12 5.35
CA ARG A 149 -18.86 -1.46 4.01
C ARG A 149 -20.29 -1.97 4.03
N ASP A 150 -20.98 -1.76 2.95
CA ASP A 150 -22.25 -2.40 2.67
C ASP A 150 -22.01 -3.89 2.33
N ILE A 151 -22.62 -4.79 3.07
CA ILE A 151 -22.34 -6.23 2.99
C ILE A 151 -22.80 -6.80 1.65
N ASP A 152 -23.96 -6.36 1.17
CA ASP A 152 -24.59 -6.91 -0.02
C ASP A 152 -23.93 -6.40 -1.31
N SER A 153 -23.72 -5.10 -1.38
CA SER A 153 -23.13 -4.48 -2.57
C SER A 153 -21.59 -4.48 -2.58
N GLY A 154 -20.93 -4.56 -1.41
CA GLY A 154 -19.49 -4.35 -1.25
C GLY A 154 -19.06 -2.89 -1.41
N ARG A 155 -20.00 -1.93 -1.36
CA ARG A 155 -19.70 -0.50 -1.45
C ARG A 155 -19.10 0.00 -0.14
N LEU A 156 -18.00 0.77 -0.24
CA LEU A 156 -17.43 1.48 0.91
C LEU A 156 -18.39 2.58 1.39
N ARG A 157 -18.67 2.59 2.69
CA ARG A 157 -19.49 3.62 3.34
C ARG A 157 -18.66 4.59 4.17
N ALA A 158 -17.66 4.07 4.89
CA ALA A 158 -16.75 4.90 5.67
C ALA A 158 -15.40 4.18 5.84
N ILE A 159 -14.32 4.96 5.99
CA ILE A 159 -12.99 4.47 6.31
C ILE A 159 -12.28 5.47 7.22
N GLY A 160 -11.59 4.98 8.28
CA GLY A 160 -10.83 5.83 9.20
C GLY A 160 -10.57 5.16 10.54
N LYS A 161 -9.47 5.52 11.20
CA LYS A 161 -9.06 4.94 12.50
C LYS A 161 -10.07 5.17 13.62
N ARG A 162 -10.77 6.31 13.62
CA ARG A 162 -11.70 6.71 14.70
C ARG A 162 -13.15 6.29 14.49
N LEU A 163 -13.43 5.40 13.55
CA LEU A 163 -14.78 4.88 13.37
C LEU A 163 -15.17 4.03 14.58
N ALA A 164 -16.34 4.37 15.18
CA ALA A 164 -16.82 3.72 16.41
C ALA A 164 -18.01 2.80 16.20
N LYS A 165 -18.71 2.88 15.04
CA LYS A 165 -19.95 2.13 14.79
C LYS A 165 -19.96 1.52 13.41
N GLY A 166 -20.53 0.32 13.33
CA GLY A 166 -20.74 -0.39 12.06
C GLY A 166 -19.47 -0.91 11.39
N VAL A 167 -18.33 -0.87 12.08
CA VAL A 167 -17.07 -1.40 11.56
C VAL A 167 -17.20 -2.89 11.30
N ASN A 168 -16.90 -3.30 10.08
CA ASN A 168 -17.03 -4.68 9.63
C ASN A 168 -15.87 -5.13 8.71
N ALA A 169 -14.83 -4.32 8.57
CA ALA A 169 -13.58 -4.65 7.90
C ALA A 169 -12.47 -3.65 8.31
N GLU A 170 -11.24 -3.92 7.87
CA GLU A 170 -10.11 -2.99 7.88
C GLU A 170 -9.50 -2.88 6.49
N SER A 171 -8.88 -1.75 6.18
CA SER A 171 -8.09 -1.56 4.95
C SER A 171 -6.65 -2.00 5.18
N ILE A 172 -6.12 -2.80 4.26
CA ILE A 172 -4.73 -3.28 4.33
C ILE A 172 -3.71 -2.34 3.64
N GLY A 173 -4.11 -1.12 3.27
CA GLY A 173 -3.20 -0.18 2.61
C GLY A 173 -2.86 -0.53 1.15
N LEU A 174 -3.71 -1.29 0.46
CA LEU A 174 -3.58 -1.62 -0.96
C LEU A 174 -4.87 -1.26 -1.69
N LEU A 175 -4.79 -0.34 -2.65
CA LEU A 175 -5.92 0.16 -3.43
C LEU A 175 -5.68 -0.04 -4.91
N ALA A 176 -6.74 -0.33 -5.65
CA ALA A 176 -6.73 -0.39 -7.11
C ALA A 176 -7.62 0.72 -7.69
N PHE A 177 -7.14 1.37 -8.73
CA PHE A 177 -7.84 2.40 -9.49
C PHE A 177 -7.97 1.97 -10.94
N ARG A 178 -9.17 2.15 -11.50
CA ARG A 178 -9.49 1.80 -12.89
C ARG A 178 -10.32 2.88 -13.54
N GLY A 179 -10.27 2.95 -14.86
CA GLY A 179 -11.00 3.96 -15.60
C GLY A 179 -10.67 5.37 -15.10
N ASP A 180 -11.68 6.13 -14.65
CA ASP A 180 -11.53 7.49 -14.12
C ASP A 180 -11.19 7.56 -12.62
N GLY A 181 -11.13 6.41 -11.93
CA GLY A 181 -10.95 6.35 -10.47
C GLY A 181 -9.70 7.05 -9.99
N GLY A 182 -8.58 6.86 -10.68
CA GLY A 182 -7.31 7.52 -10.35
C GLY A 182 -7.37 9.03 -10.54
N ALA A 183 -7.95 9.51 -11.63
CA ALA A 183 -8.13 10.94 -11.90
C ALA A 183 -9.01 11.61 -10.83
N ARG A 184 -10.14 11.00 -10.47
CA ARG A 184 -11.00 11.50 -9.39
C ARG A 184 -10.27 11.57 -8.05
N PHE A 185 -9.41 10.58 -7.77
CA PHE A 185 -8.61 10.58 -6.56
C PHE A 185 -7.54 11.66 -6.60
N ALA A 186 -6.84 11.87 -7.72
CA ALA A 186 -5.86 12.94 -7.91
C ALA A 186 -6.47 14.32 -7.68
N ASP A 187 -7.65 14.59 -8.27
CA ASP A 187 -8.39 15.85 -8.07
C ASP A 187 -8.79 16.05 -6.60
N ALA A 188 -9.17 14.97 -5.92
CA ALA A 188 -9.55 15.04 -4.52
C ALA A 188 -8.32 15.24 -3.60
N ILE A 189 -7.17 14.63 -3.91
CA ILE A 189 -5.89 14.87 -3.24
C ILE A 189 -5.51 16.35 -3.37
N GLU A 190 -5.57 16.92 -4.57
CA GLU A 190 -5.21 18.31 -4.78
C GLU A 190 -6.11 19.27 -3.97
N ARG A 191 -7.41 19.00 -3.90
CA ARG A 191 -8.35 19.78 -3.08
C ARG A 191 -8.03 19.67 -1.60
N GLU A 192 -7.77 18.48 -1.07
CA GLU A 192 -7.45 18.28 0.35
C GLU A 192 -6.12 18.95 0.72
N MET A 193 -5.08 18.86 -0.13
CA MET A 193 -3.79 19.49 0.09
C MET A 193 -3.83 21.03 0.11
N ARG A 194 -4.90 21.65 -0.40
CA ARG A 194 -5.13 23.10 -0.31
C ARG A 194 -5.80 23.52 1.00
N THR A 195 -6.19 22.57 1.86
CA THR A 195 -6.74 22.87 3.20
C THR A 195 -5.61 23.04 4.21
N PRO A 196 -5.88 23.71 5.35
CA PRO A 196 -4.88 23.82 6.44
C PRO A 196 -4.41 22.48 6.99
N GLU A 197 -5.26 21.46 6.95
CA GLU A 197 -4.98 20.11 7.46
C GLU A 197 -4.32 19.19 6.43
N GLY A 198 -4.24 19.58 5.16
CA GLY A 198 -3.82 18.71 4.04
C GLY A 198 -2.49 18.00 4.24
N THR A 199 -1.53 18.62 4.92
CA THR A 199 -0.24 18.01 5.22
C THR A 199 -0.26 17.01 6.38
N THR A 200 -1.31 17.00 7.22
CA THR A 200 -1.38 16.23 8.47
C THR A 200 -2.40 15.10 8.44
N VAL A 201 -2.89 14.76 7.27
CA VAL A 201 -3.92 13.73 7.11
C VAL A 201 -3.44 12.58 6.23
N TRP A 202 -3.97 11.39 6.51
CA TRP A 202 -3.73 10.22 5.68
C TRP A 202 -4.57 10.28 4.40
N TYR A 203 -4.05 9.74 3.31
CA TYR A 203 -4.75 9.70 2.03
C TYR A 203 -6.11 8.96 2.10
N LEU A 204 -6.29 8.05 3.05
CA LEU A 204 -7.57 7.36 3.24
C LEU A 204 -8.69 8.30 3.74
N ARG A 205 -8.37 9.49 4.28
CA ARG A 205 -9.37 10.54 4.50
C ARG A 205 -9.97 11.03 3.18
N VAL A 206 -9.15 11.14 2.15
CA VAL A 206 -9.63 11.49 0.79
C VAL A 206 -10.51 10.37 0.21
N ILE A 207 -10.14 9.11 0.43
CA ILE A 207 -10.99 7.96 0.07
C ILE A 207 -12.32 7.98 0.82
N HIS A 208 -12.30 8.33 2.11
CA HIS A 208 -13.55 8.52 2.89
C HIS A 208 -14.45 9.59 2.27
N TYR A 209 -13.88 10.75 1.94
CA TYR A 209 -14.62 11.81 1.27
C TYR A 209 -15.25 11.34 -0.05
N LEU A 210 -14.46 10.65 -0.89
CA LEU A 210 -14.96 10.12 -2.15
C LEU A 210 -16.08 9.09 -1.97
N ALA A 211 -15.99 8.23 -0.95
CA ALA A 211 -17.03 7.24 -0.64
C ALA A 211 -18.39 7.89 -0.24
N GLN A 212 -18.37 9.13 0.28
CA GLN A 212 -19.59 9.88 0.59
C GLN A 212 -20.22 10.55 -0.64
N HIS A 213 -19.42 10.79 -1.72
CA HIS A 213 -19.85 11.59 -2.86
C HIS A 213 -19.87 10.81 -4.18
N SER A 214 -19.31 9.62 -4.20
CA SER A 214 -19.23 8.76 -5.37
C SER A 214 -19.18 7.28 -4.99
N GLU A 215 -19.08 6.42 -5.99
CA GLU A 215 -18.93 4.99 -5.75
C GLU A 215 -17.47 4.64 -5.50
N VAL A 216 -17.21 4.05 -4.34
CA VAL A 216 -15.96 3.40 -3.97
C VAL A 216 -16.28 1.98 -3.51
N TRP A 217 -15.55 1.02 -4.01
CA TRP A 217 -15.79 -0.39 -3.80
C TRP A 217 -14.77 -1.01 -2.84
N THR A 218 -15.09 -2.18 -2.32
CA THR A 218 -14.16 -2.98 -1.51
C THR A 218 -13.91 -4.33 -2.17
N LEU A 219 -12.67 -4.80 -2.09
CA LEU A 219 -12.27 -6.17 -2.39
C LEU A 219 -11.98 -6.87 -1.06
N ASP A 220 -12.84 -7.82 -0.71
CA ASP A 220 -12.72 -8.64 0.50
C ASP A 220 -11.71 -9.76 0.25
N ILE A 221 -10.66 -9.81 1.06
CA ILE A 221 -9.58 -10.80 0.97
C ILE A 221 -9.52 -11.71 2.19
N SER A 222 -10.60 -11.76 2.98
CA SER A 222 -10.63 -12.58 4.19
C SER A 222 -10.23 -14.02 3.91
N GLY A 223 -9.25 -14.52 4.67
CA GLY A 223 -8.65 -15.83 4.48
C GLY A 223 -7.43 -15.86 3.55
N ASP A 224 -7.06 -14.76 2.92
CA ASP A 224 -5.78 -14.63 2.24
C ASP A 224 -4.67 -14.21 3.22
N GLU A 225 -3.43 -14.50 2.88
CA GLU A 225 -2.28 -14.15 3.72
C GLU A 225 -1.70 -12.78 3.35
N TRP A 226 -1.63 -11.93 4.35
CA TRP A 226 -0.99 -10.61 4.30
C TRP A 226 -0.43 -10.24 5.67
N GLY A 227 0.37 -9.17 5.75
CA GLY A 227 0.87 -8.63 7.01
C GLY A 227 1.33 -7.19 6.86
N GLU A 228 1.27 -6.45 7.94
CA GLU A 228 1.80 -5.09 8.07
C GLU A 228 2.98 -5.10 9.04
N VAL A 229 3.95 -4.22 8.82
CA VAL A 229 5.17 -4.14 9.63
C VAL A 229 5.24 -2.75 10.25
N ASP A 230 4.64 -2.56 11.41
CA ASP A 230 4.59 -1.29 12.10
C ASP A 230 5.29 -1.29 13.46
N PHE A 231 5.29 -2.44 14.14
CA PHE A 231 5.86 -2.63 15.47
C PHE A 231 6.89 -3.77 15.47
N PRO A 232 7.79 -3.86 16.48
CA PRO A 232 8.78 -4.93 16.55
C PRO A 232 8.18 -6.34 16.53
N GLU A 233 7.01 -6.55 17.12
CA GLU A 233 6.29 -7.83 17.11
C GLU A 233 5.78 -8.24 15.73
N ASP A 234 5.57 -7.28 14.83
CA ASP A 234 5.16 -7.56 13.46
C ASP A 234 6.31 -8.15 12.64
N VAL A 235 7.54 -7.82 13.01
CA VAL A 235 8.74 -8.33 12.32
C VAL A 235 8.82 -9.84 12.41
N GLU A 236 8.59 -10.43 13.59
CA GLU A 236 8.58 -11.89 13.77
C GLU A 236 7.44 -12.55 12.99
N ARG A 237 6.26 -11.92 12.98
CA ARG A 237 5.09 -12.41 12.23
C ARG A 237 5.35 -12.35 10.72
N ALA A 238 5.92 -11.25 10.24
CA ALA A 238 6.27 -11.05 8.84
C ALA A 238 7.35 -12.06 8.39
N GLU A 239 8.38 -12.30 9.21
CA GLU A 239 9.41 -13.30 8.93
C GLU A 239 8.81 -14.70 8.77
N ALA A 240 7.95 -15.12 9.70
CA ALA A 240 7.28 -16.41 9.62
C ALA A 240 6.36 -16.51 8.39
N LEU A 241 5.68 -15.43 8.05
CA LEU A 241 4.78 -15.34 6.89
C LEU A 241 5.56 -15.53 5.58
N VAL A 242 6.61 -14.74 5.38
CA VAL A 242 7.39 -14.80 4.13
C VAL A 242 8.15 -16.11 3.98
N LYS A 243 8.60 -16.71 5.07
CA LYS A 243 9.24 -18.01 5.06
C LYS A 243 8.29 -19.09 4.52
N ARG A 244 7.04 -19.13 4.99
CA ARG A 244 6.02 -20.04 4.45
C ARG A 244 5.79 -19.82 2.95
N TRP A 245 5.75 -18.55 2.50
CA TRP A 245 5.58 -18.25 1.07
C TRP A 245 6.75 -18.71 0.22
N ASP A 246 7.98 -18.55 0.72
CA ASP A 246 9.19 -18.97 0.01
C ASP A 246 9.26 -20.50 -0.07
N GLU A 247 8.99 -21.23 1.03
CA GLU A 247 8.90 -22.69 1.07
C GLU A 247 7.83 -23.24 0.11
N ALA A 248 6.64 -22.64 0.10
CA ALA A 248 5.57 -23.03 -0.80
C ALA A 248 5.90 -22.79 -2.29
N ARG A 249 6.73 -21.80 -2.58
CA ARG A 249 7.23 -21.53 -3.93
C ARG A 249 8.24 -22.56 -4.38
N GLU A 250 9.20 -22.89 -3.53
CA GLU A 250 10.23 -23.89 -3.80
C GLU A 250 9.61 -25.27 -4.05
N ALA A 251 8.63 -25.65 -3.22
CA ALA A 251 7.90 -26.91 -3.38
C ALA A 251 7.11 -27.00 -4.70
N LYS A 252 6.70 -25.88 -5.30
CA LYS A 252 6.01 -25.84 -6.61
C LYS A 252 6.97 -25.82 -7.80
N ALA A 253 8.23 -25.49 -7.58
CA ALA A 253 9.26 -25.42 -8.61
C ALA A 253 10.07 -26.73 -8.75
N ALA A 254 9.99 -27.61 -7.73
CA ALA A 254 10.59 -28.93 -7.69
C ALA A 254 9.66 -30.00 -8.30
#